data_bcec443942ec58cca02d9895826f9b15
#
_entry.id   bcec443942ec58cca02d9895826f9b15
#
_cell.length_a   1.000
_cell.length_b   1.000
_cell.length_c   1.000
_cell.angle_alpha   90.00
_cell.angle_beta   90.00
_cell.angle_gamma   90.00
#
_symmetry.space_group_name_H-M   'P 1'
#
loop_
_entity.id
_entity.type
_entity.pdbx_description
1 polymer ?
#
loop_
_entity_poly.entity_id
_entity_poly.type
_entity_poly.pdbx_seq_one_letter_code
_entity_poly.pdbx_strand_id
1 'polypeptide(L)'
;EAHLFKSKSLISIMTKLHHTKYRYGFTGTLSGTQTHQWVLEGLFGPSYKVTKTDELMRQGHLSQLDIQCLVLKHYPQKFETYQDEIEYLITHEKRNNFIKNLTLDLKGNTLVLFSRVEAHGQVLYDLINNNKQIDRKVFFVHGGVDTDQRELIREITENEKNAIIVASYGTFSTGINIKRLHNIIFASPSKSRIRNLQSIGRVLRKGKDKVKATLYDIADDCTHNSKRNYTLNHFIERIKIYNEENFNYEIITIQLKKEKK
;
A
#
# COMPACT_ATOMS: atom_id res chain seq x y z
N GLU A 1 0.86 -8.98 -15.92
CA GLU A 1 0.14 -7.73 -15.55
C GLU A 1 -0.83 -7.27 -16.67
N ALA A 2 -1.77 -8.15 -17.05
CA ALA A 2 -2.71 -7.87 -18.14
C ALA A 2 -3.54 -6.59 -17.91
N HIS A 3 -3.80 -6.21 -16.65
CA HIS A 3 -4.52 -4.99 -16.30
C HIS A 3 -3.82 -3.68 -16.78
N LEU A 4 -2.56 -3.74 -17.22
CA LEU A 4 -1.83 -2.60 -17.78
C LEU A 4 -2.17 -2.33 -19.25
N PHE A 5 -2.88 -3.23 -19.96
CA PHE A 5 -3.27 -3.06 -21.36
C PHE A 5 -4.37 -2.01 -21.54
N LYS A 6 -4.06 -0.79 -21.10
CA LYS A 6 -4.87 0.43 -21.27
C LYS A 6 -4.25 1.38 -22.29
N SER A 7 -2.94 1.28 -22.52
CA SER A 7 -2.22 2.18 -23.41
C SER A 7 -2.44 1.78 -24.88
N LYS A 8 -2.51 2.78 -25.75
CA LYS A 8 -2.63 2.57 -27.19
C LYS A 8 -1.51 1.70 -27.76
N SER A 9 -0.28 1.82 -27.23
CA SER A 9 0.88 1.04 -27.65
C SER A 9 0.71 -0.44 -27.37
N LEU A 10 0.30 -0.83 -26.16
CA LEU A 10 0.09 -2.23 -25.80
C LEU A 10 -1.08 -2.85 -26.59
N ILE A 11 -2.19 -2.11 -26.74
CA ILE A 11 -3.32 -2.54 -27.57
C ILE A 11 -2.88 -2.73 -29.02
N SER A 12 -2.09 -1.80 -29.59
CA SER A 12 -1.57 -1.92 -30.96
C SER A 12 -0.68 -3.14 -31.15
N ILE A 13 0.18 -3.47 -30.18
CA ILE A 13 1.00 -4.69 -30.21
C ILE A 13 0.11 -5.93 -30.28
N MET A 14 -0.87 -6.03 -29.39
CA MET A 14 -1.78 -7.18 -29.32
C MET A 14 -2.64 -7.30 -30.58
N THR A 15 -3.07 -6.18 -31.16
CA THR A 15 -3.84 -6.17 -32.41
C THR A 15 -3.00 -6.70 -33.60
N LYS A 16 -1.72 -6.39 -33.64
CA LYS A 16 -0.80 -6.93 -34.65
C LYS A 16 -0.55 -8.44 -34.52
N LEU A 17 -0.75 -8.98 -33.34
CA LEU A 17 -0.62 -10.40 -33.04
C LEU A 17 -1.90 -11.21 -33.32
N HIS A 18 -2.76 -10.76 -34.25
CA HIS A 18 -4.06 -11.38 -34.51
C HIS A 18 -3.97 -12.82 -35.06
N HIS A 19 -2.86 -13.22 -35.70
CA HIS A 19 -2.61 -14.58 -36.14
C HIS A 19 -2.19 -15.54 -35.03
N THR A 20 -1.87 -15.02 -33.82
CA THR A 20 -1.46 -15.88 -32.70
C THR A 20 -2.67 -16.68 -32.21
N LYS A 21 -2.59 -17.98 -32.25
CA LYS A 21 -3.67 -18.89 -31.87
C LYS A 21 -4.02 -18.84 -30.40
N TYR A 22 -3.01 -18.69 -29.53
CA TYR A 22 -3.19 -18.66 -28.08
C TYR A 22 -2.67 -17.37 -27.50
N ARG A 23 -3.52 -16.64 -26.80
CA ARG A 23 -3.20 -15.39 -26.13
C ARG A 23 -3.74 -15.45 -24.71
N TYR A 24 -2.86 -15.39 -23.72
CA TYR A 24 -3.22 -15.46 -22.32
C TYR A 24 -2.82 -14.18 -21.59
N GLY A 25 -3.75 -13.58 -20.85
CA GLY A 25 -3.52 -12.46 -19.97
C GLY A 25 -3.62 -12.89 -18.51
N PHE A 26 -2.59 -12.66 -17.71
CA PHE A 26 -2.58 -12.94 -16.28
C PHE A 26 -2.47 -11.65 -15.50
N THR A 27 -3.26 -11.54 -14.44
CA THR A 27 -3.17 -10.43 -13.47
C THR A 27 -3.67 -10.87 -12.10
N GLY A 28 -3.01 -10.44 -11.04
CA GLY A 28 -3.47 -10.66 -9.67
C GLY A 28 -4.61 -9.73 -9.25
N THR A 29 -4.83 -8.65 -10.00
CA THR A 29 -5.88 -7.66 -9.72
C THR A 29 -6.53 -7.22 -11.00
N LEU A 30 -7.77 -7.60 -11.18
CA LEU A 30 -8.60 -7.09 -12.27
C LEU A 30 -9.51 -6.01 -11.69
N SER A 31 -9.22 -4.76 -11.98
CA SER A 31 -10.07 -3.64 -11.63
C SER A 31 -10.04 -2.60 -12.74
N GLY A 32 -11.13 -1.95 -12.94
CA GLY A 32 -11.25 -0.92 -13.97
C GLY A 32 -12.71 -0.65 -14.28
N THR A 33 -12.93 0.28 -15.20
CA THR A 33 -14.24 0.49 -15.78
C THR A 33 -14.64 -0.72 -16.60
N GLN A 34 -15.93 -0.94 -16.77
CA GLN A 34 -16.46 -2.02 -17.64
C GLN A 34 -15.86 -1.94 -19.05
N THR A 35 -15.66 -0.73 -19.57
CA THR A 35 -14.97 -0.49 -20.84
C THR A 35 -13.56 -1.10 -20.87
N HIS A 36 -12.80 -0.98 -19.78
CA HIS A 36 -11.47 -1.58 -19.73
C HIS A 36 -11.52 -3.11 -19.67
N GLN A 37 -12.48 -3.68 -18.97
CA GLN A 37 -12.72 -5.12 -18.96
C GLN A 37 -13.03 -5.63 -20.35
N TRP A 38 -13.89 -4.96 -21.12
CA TRP A 38 -14.19 -5.32 -22.50
C TRP A 38 -12.97 -5.25 -23.42
N VAL A 39 -12.09 -4.26 -23.22
CA VAL A 39 -10.82 -4.20 -23.97
C VAL A 39 -9.96 -5.43 -23.67
N LEU A 40 -9.82 -5.84 -22.42
CA LEU A 40 -9.05 -7.02 -22.05
C LEU A 40 -9.68 -8.30 -22.60
N GLU A 41 -10.99 -8.44 -22.54
CA GLU A 41 -11.72 -9.57 -23.10
C GLU A 41 -11.60 -9.64 -24.62
N GLY A 42 -11.59 -8.50 -25.32
CA GLY A 42 -11.31 -8.42 -26.75
C GLY A 42 -9.88 -8.83 -27.14
N LEU A 43 -8.91 -8.61 -26.26
CA LEU A 43 -7.51 -8.95 -26.51
C LEU A 43 -7.16 -10.39 -26.10
N PHE A 44 -7.73 -10.92 -25.03
CA PHE A 44 -7.32 -12.19 -24.41
C PHE A 44 -8.44 -13.24 -24.32
N GLY A 45 -9.70 -12.87 -24.61
CA GLY A 45 -10.88 -13.71 -24.39
C GLY A 45 -11.51 -13.50 -23.00
N PRO A 46 -12.53 -14.29 -22.66
CA PRO A 46 -13.26 -14.16 -21.41
C PRO A 46 -12.36 -14.20 -20.18
N SER A 47 -12.66 -13.36 -19.19
CA SER A 47 -11.88 -13.33 -17.94
C SER A 47 -12.45 -14.30 -16.91
N TYR A 48 -11.58 -15.06 -16.27
CA TYR A 48 -11.91 -16.02 -15.23
C TYR A 48 -11.18 -15.68 -13.94
N LYS A 49 -11.89 -15.63 -12.81
CA LYS A 49 -11.28 -15.55 -11.49
C LYS A 49 -10.94 -16.96 -11.02
N VAL A 50 -9.64 -17.29 -11.05
CA VAL A 50 -9.14 -18.63 -10.74
C VAL A 50 -9.25 -18.95 -9.24
N THR A 51 -8.94 -17.97 -8.37
CA THR A 51 -9.00 -18.13 -6.91
C THR A 51 -9.17 -16.78 -6.21
N LYS A 52 -9.50 -16.81 -4.92
CA LYS A 52 -9.56 -15.63 -4.04
C LYS A 52 -8.37 -15.61 -3.09
N THR A 53 -8.01 -14.42 -2.62
CA THR A 53 -6.90 -14.24 -1.69
C THR A 53 -7.15 -14.95 -0.36
N ASP A 54 -8.38 -14.90 0.17
CA ASP A 54 -8.77 -15.58 1.41
C ASP A 54 -8.70 -17.11 1.29
N GLU A 55 -9.00 -17.67 0.14
CA GLU A 55 -8.86 -19.10 -0.13
C GLU A 55 -7.39 -19.54 -0.11
N LEU A 56 -6.50 -18.77 -0.78
CA LEU A 56 -5.06 -19.04 -0.75
C LEU A 56 -4.46 -18.92 0.67
N MET A 57 -4.99 -18.00 1.50
CA MET A 57 -4.61 -17.92 2.92
C MET A 57 -5.08 -19.15 3.70
N ARG A 58 -6.33 -19.60 3.51
CA ARG A 58 -6.87 -20.81 4.16
C ARG A 58 -6.12 -22.08 3.76
N GLN A 59 -5.76 -22.21 2.49
CA GLN A 59 -4.95 -23.32 1.97
C GLN A 59 -3.47 -23.22 2.40
N GLY A 60 -3.08 -22.15 3.07
CA GLY A 60 -1.72 -21.94 3.53
C GLY A 60 -0.71 -21.60 2.44
N HIS A 61 -1.13 -21.17 1.27
CA HIS A 61 -0.23 -20.66 0.23
C HIS A 61 0.22 -19.22 0.50
N LEU A 62 -0.56 -18.46 1.25
CA LEU A 62 -0.25 -17.10 1.70
C LEU A 62 -0.25 -17.03 3.23
N SER A 63 0.44 -16.03 3.79
CA SER A 63 0.38 -15.70 5.22
C SER A 63 -1.02 -15.19 5.58
N GLN A 64 -1.45 -15.39 6.83
CA GLN A 64 -2.66 -14.76 7.35
C GLN A 64 -2.50 -13.23 7.37
N LEU A 65 -3.58 -12.50 7.16
CA LEU A 65 -3.61 -11.04 7.18
C LEU A 65 -4.56 -10.54 8.27
N ASP A 66 -4.04 -9.67 9.12
CA ASP A 66 -4.86 -8.80 9.97
C ASP A 66 -4.74 -7.37 9.49
N ILE A 67 -5.85 -6.64 9.48
CA ILE A 67 -5.87 -5.22 9.13
C ILE A 67 -6.31 -4.42 10.34
N GLN A 68 -5.44 -3.48 10.76
CA GLN A 68 -5.70 -2.49 11.80
C GLN A 68 -5.96 -1.15 11.11
N CYS A 69 -7.22 -0.74 11.03
CA CYS A 69 -7.60 0.55 10.46
C CYS A 69 -7.51 1.62 11.56
N LEU A 70 -6.48 2.45 11.50
CA LEU A 70 -6.20 3.47 12.51
C LEU A 70 -6.76 4.83 12.05
N VAL A 71 -7.94 5.20 12.56
CA VAL A 71 -8.61 6.46 12.21
C VAL A 71 -8.11 7.57 13.14
N LEU A 72 -7.26 8.44 12.62
CA LEU A 72 -6.74 9.59 13.34
C LEU A 72 -7.74 10.74 13.31
N LYS A 73 -8.29 11.09 14.45
CA LYS A 73 -9.19 12.23 14.64
C LYS A 73 -8.38 13.53 14.74
N HIS A 74 -8.48 14.32 13.67
CA HIS A 74 -7.94 15.68 13.62
C HIS A 74 -8.92 16.71 14.18
N TYR A 75 -8.46 17.95 14.27
CA TYR A 75 -9.35 19.08 14.47
C TYR A 75 -10.25 19.22 13.22
N PRO A 76 -11.55 19.49 13.37
CA PRO A 76 -12.44 19.68 12.23
C PRO A 76 -11.91 20.76 11.29
N GLN A 77 -11.73 20.43 10.01
CA GLN A 77 -11.17 21.36 9.03
C GLN A 77 -11.84 21.20 7.67
N LYS A 78 -12.11 22.33 7.02
CA LYS A 78 -12.63 22.40 5.66
C LYS A 78 -11.46 22.52 4.70
N PHE A 79 -11.45 21.71 3.65
CA PHE A 79 -10.49 21.77 2.55
C PHE A 79 -11.25 22.12 1.27
N GLU A 80 -10.71 23.05 0.47
CA GLU A 80 -11.30 23.42 -0.81
C GLU A 80 -11.00 22.35 -1.87
N THR A 81 -9.78 21.79 -1.87
CA THR A 81 -9.36 20.75 -2.80
C THR A 81 -8.80 19.53 -2.08
N TYR A 82 -8.77 18.41 -2.80
CA TYR A 82 -8.04 17.21 -2.35
C TYR A 82 -6.55 17.48 -2.13
N GLN A 83 -5.98 18.37 -2.93
CA GLN A 83 -4.57 18.70 -2.84
C GLN A 83 -4.23 19.43 -1.53
N ASP A 84 -5.07 20.39 -1.13
CA ASP A 84 -4.91 21.13 0.14
C ASP A 84 -4.99 20.17 1.35
N GLU A 85 -5.92 19.21 1.29
CA GLU A 85 -6.02 18.18 2.33
C GLU A 85 -4.75 17.33 2.43
N ILE A 86 -4.24 16.86 1.27
CA ILE A 86 -3.01 16.05 1.26
C ILE A 86 -1.83 16.86 1.81
N GLU A 87 -1.68 18.12 1.45
CA GLU A 87 -0.60 18.98 1.92
C GLU A 87 -0.68 19.17 3.44
N TYR A 88 -1.87 19.45 3.96
CA TYR A 88 -2.11 19.49 5.41
C TYR A 88 -1.70 18.19 6.10
N LEU A 89 -2.12 17.03 5.58
CA LEU A 89 -1.87 15.74 6.22
C LEU A 89 -0.39 15.35 6.22
N ILE A 90 0.33 15.58 5.12
CA ILE A 90 1.75 15.19 5.03
C ILE A 90 2.67 16.11 5.83
N THR A 91 2.25 17.36 6.07
CA THR A 91 3.00 18.32 6.91
C THR A 91 2.58 18.30 8.38
N HIS A 92 1.50 17.59 8.72
CA HIS A 92 0.96 17.57 10.08
C HIS A 92 1.90 16.83 11.04
N GLU A 93 2.58 17.57 11.90
CA GLU A 93 3.64 17.06 12.79
C GLU A 93 3.18 15.90 13.68
N LYS A 94 2.03 16.05 14.36
CA LYS A 94 1.53 15.00 15.27
C LYS A 94 1.16 13.72 14.53
N ARG A 95 0.65 13.83 13.31
CA ARG A 95 0.37 12.68 12.44
C ARG A 95 1.68 11.96 12.08
N ASN A 96 2.69 12.70 11.65
CA ASN A 96 3.99 12.14 11.28
C ASN A 96 4.70 11.53 12.50
N ASN A 97 4.61 12.16 13.67
CA ASN A 97 5.09 11.59 14.93
C ASN A 97 4.32 10.34 15.36
N PHE A 98 3.01 10.27 15.12
CA PHE A 98 2.24 9.05 15.34
C PHE A 98 2.73 7.90 14.45
N ILE A 99 2.92 8.15 13.14
CA ILE A 99 3.44 7.16 12.18
C ILE A 99 4.84 6.69 12.59
N LYS A 100 5.71 7.63 12.97
CA LYS A 100 7.05 7.32 13.49
C LYS A 100 6.98 6.41 14.72
N ASN A 101 6.20 6.78 15.74
CA ASN A 101 6.09 6.01 16.98
C ASN A 101 5.54 4.61 16.70
N LEU A 102 4.44 4.50 15.94
CA LEU A 102 3.90 3.21 15.50
C LEU A 102 4.99 2.37 14.82
N THR A 103 5.74 2.95 13.87
CA THR A 103 6.79 2.23 13.13
C THR A 103 7.89 1.72 14.06
N LEU A 104 8.30 2.52 15.04
CA LEU A 104 9.37 2.16 15.98
C LEU A 104 8.93 1.11 17.01
N ASP A 105 7.66 1.10 17.41
CA ASP A 105 7.09 0.16 18.37
C ASP A 105 6.87 -1.24 17.76
N LEU A 106 6.66 -1.32 16.44
CA LEU A 106 6.43 -2.58 15.77
C LEU A 106 7.67 -3.47 15.73
N LYS A 107 7.48 -4.75 16.02
CA LYS A 107 8.51 -5.78 15.88
C LYS A 107 8.40 -6.46 14.52
N GLY A 108 9.53 -6.92 14.00
CA GLY A 108 9.60 -7.53 12.68
C GLY A 108 9.85 -6.51 11.56
N ASN A 109 10.22 -7.02 10.39
CA ASN A 109 10.48 -6.18 9.24
C ASN A 109 9.20 -5.41 8.86
N THR A 110 9.31 -4.09 8.84
CA THR A 110 8.20 -3.15 8.68
C THR A 110 8.39 -2.31 7.43
N LEU A 111 7.35 -2.24 6.60
CA LEU A 111 7.30 -1.41 5.41
C LEU A 111 6.37 -0.21 5.66
N VAL A 112 6.86 1.00 5.42
CA VAL A 112 6.09 2.24 5.47
C VAL A 112 5.92 2.77 4.05
N LEU A 113 4.69 2.85 3.56
CA LEU A 113 4.39 3.28 2.20
C LEU A 113 3.91 4.72 2.14
N PHE A 114 4.57 5.51 1.29
CA PHE A 114 4.24 6.91 1.05
C PHE A 114 4.04 7.22 -0.45
N SER A 115 3.45 8.39 -0.75
CA SER A 115 3.15 8.82 -2.13
C SER A 115 4.08 9.92 -2.64
N ARG A 116 4.53 10.85 -1.79
CA ARG A 116 5.38 11.99 -2.17
C ARG A 116 6.76 11.83 -1.57
N VAL A 117 7.79 11.77 -2.42
CA VAL A 117 9.17 11.44 -2.01
C VAL A 117 9.70 12.49 -1.04
N GLU A 118 9.87 13.73 -1.48
CA GLU A 118 10.52 14.79 -0.69
C GLU A 118 9.61 15.31 0.42
N ALA A 119 8.37 15.64 0.09
CA ALA A 119 7.46 16.31 1.02
C ALA A 119 6.93 15.40 2.15
N HIS A 120 6.99 14.08 2.02
CA HIS A 120 6.49 13.16 3.04
C HIS A 120 7.44 11.99 3.31
N GLY A 121 7.92 11.30 2.27
CA GLY A 121 8.80 10.14 2.42
C GLY A 121 10.10 10.45 3.13
N GLN A 122 10.78 11.52 2.71
CA GLN A 122 12.02 11.98 3.33
C GLN A 122 11.78 12.39 4.79
N VAL A 123 10.70 13.13 5.06
CA VAL A 123 10.34 13.56 6.43
C VAL A 123 10.11 12.35 7.33
N LEU A 124 9.36 11.34 6.88
CA LEU A 124 9.13 10.12 7.66
C LEU A 124 10.43 9.32 7.85
N TYR A 125 11.26 9.21 6.82
CA TYR A 125 12.54 8.53 6.91
C TYR A 125 13.43 9.19 7.96
N ASP A 126 13.60 10.50 7.92
CA ASP A 126 14.45 11.25 8.85
C ASP A 126 13.93 11.14 10.29
N LEU A 127 12.62 11.29 10.49
CA LEU A 127 11.98 11.10 11.80
C LEU A 127 12.22 9.69 12.36
N ILE A 128 12.08 8.65 11.55
CA ILE A 128 12.27 7.27 11.98
C ILE A 128 13.76 6.99 12.21
N ASN A 129 14.62 7.37 11.28
CA ASN A 129 16.06 7.06 11.33
C ASN A 129 16.76 7.76 12.49
N ASN A 130 16.37 9.01 12.82
CA ASN A 130 16.95 9.78 13.92
C ASN A 130 16.46 9.32 15.31
N ASN A 131 15.36 8.56 15.37
CA ASN A 131 14.77 8.09 16.63
C ASN A 131 14.78 6.56 16.80
N LYS A 132 15.39 5.83 15.86
CA LYS A 132 15.49 4.36 15.93
C LYS A 132 16.46 3.88 17.01
N GLN A 133 16.31 2.64 17.44
CA GLN A 133 17.33 1.93 18.21
C GLN A 133 18.61 1.78 17.39
N ILE A 134 19.78 1.80 18.03
CA ILE A 134 21.10 1.81 17.37
C ILE A 134 21.24 0.70 16.33
N ASP A 135 20.84 -0.52 16.67
CA ASP A 135 21.01 -1.70 15.80
C ASP A 135 19.91 -1.88 14.75
N ARG A 136 18.87 -1.03 14.74
CA ARG A 136 17.76 -1.16 13.82
C ARG A 136 18.08 -0.49 12.48
N LYS A 137 18.11 -1.27 11.39
CA LYS A 137 18.36 -0.76 10.05
C LYS A 137 17.12 -0.08 9.48
N VAL A 138 17.31 1.09 8.90
CA VAL A 138 16.24 1.87 8.22
C VAL A 138 16.70 2.19 6.81
N PHE A 139 15.88 1.86 5.82
CA PHE A 139 16.15 2.07 4.42
C PHE A 139 15.13 3.03 3.81
N PHE A 140 15.61 3.91 2.91
CA PHE A 140 14.75 4.80 2.13
C PHE A 140 14.77 4.39 0.66
N VAL A 141 13.61 4.07 0.09
CA VAL A 141 13.51 3.50 -1.26
C VAL A 141 12.46 4.23 -2.10
N HIS A 142 12.91 4.85 -3.18
CA HIS A 142 12.05 5.57 -4.12
C HIS A 142 12.56 5.41 -5.57
N GLY A 143 11.90 6.04 -6.54
CA GLY A 143 12.23 5.91 -7.95
C GLY A 143 13.64 6.32 -8.33
N GLY A 144 14.26 7.23 -7.57
CA GLY A 144 15.64 7.68 -7.77
C GLY A 144 16.72 6.72 -7.25
N VAL A 145 16.37 5.68 -6.47
CA VAL A 145 17.31 4.64 -6.04
C VAL A 145 17.51 3.66 -7.20
N ASP A 146 18.75 3.34 -7.54
CA ASP A 146 19.05 2.43 -8.64
C ASP A 146 18.64 0.96 -8.32
N THR A 147 18.64 0.12 -9.34
CA THR A 147 18.17 -1.27 -9.23
C THR A 147 19.07 -2.11 -8.34
N ASP A 148 20.38 -1.93 -8.41
CA ASP A 148 21.35 -2.74 -7.65
C ASP A 148 21.26 -2.41 -6.16
N GLN A 149 21.10 -1.13 -5.82
CA GLN A 149 20.88 -0.70 -4.44
C GLN A 149 19.56 -1.24 -3.88
N ARG A 150 18.48 -1.28 -4.68
CA ARG A 150 17.20 -1.87 -4.25
C ARG A 150 17.33 -3.36 -3.99
N GLU A 151 18.09 -4.06 -4.82
CA GLU A 151 18.34 -5.50 -4.64
C GLU A 151 19.18 -5.76 -3.39
N LEU A 152 20.20 -4.96 -3.14
CA LEU A 152 20.99 -5.04 -1.90
C LEU A 152 20.13 -4.80 -0.66
N ILE A 153 19.26 -3.78 -0.67
CA ILE A 153 18.31 -3.53 0.43
C ILE A 153 17.37 -4.73 0.63
N ARG A 154 16.90 -5.34 -0.46
CA ARG A 154 16.09 -6.56 -0.39
C ARG A 154 16.84 -7.69 0.31
N GLU A 155 18.07 -7.98 -0.12
CA GLU A 155 18.90 -9.05 0.46
C GLU A 155 19.19 -8.81 1.95
N ILE A 156 19.56 -7.59 2.31
CA ILE A 156 19.79 -7.24 3.72
C ILE A 156 18.50 -7.45 4.51
N THR A 157 17.35 -6.96 4.03
CA THR A 157 16.08 -7.08 4.74
C THR A 157 15.62 -8.53 4.90
N GLU A 158 15.89 -9.40 3.92
CA GLU A 158 15.58 -10.84 4.03
C GLU A 158 16.37 -11.53 5.16
N ASN A 159 17.56 -11.04 5.49
CA ASN A 159 18.39 -11.55 6.55
C ASN A 159 18.13 -10.87 7.91
N GLU A 160 17.53 -9.67 7.90
CA GLU A 160 17.18 -8.94 9.12
C GLU A 160 15.87 -9.43 9.74
N LYS A 161 15.78 -9.28 11.07
CA LYS A 161 14.57 -9.63 11.84
C LYS A 161 13.69 -8.43 12.16
N ASN A 162 14.25 -7.22 12.10
CA ASN A 162 13.57 -5.99 12.57
C ASN A 162 13.96 -4.75 11.77
N ALA A 163 14.13 -4.87 10.45
CA ALA A 163 14.42 -3.73 9.59
C ALA A 163 13.18 -2.89 9.29
N ILE A 164 13.37 -1.62 8.98
CA ILE A 164 12.33 -0.70 8.51
C ILE A 164 12.67 -0.27 7.09
N ILE A 165 11.68 -0.28 6.20
CA ILE A 165 11.79 0.23 4.84
C ILE A 165 10.74 1.31 4.66
N VAL A 166 11.18 2.53 4.39
CA VAL A 166 10.32 3.65 4.02
C VAL A 166 10.35 3.74 2.50
N ALA A 167 9.26 3.38 1.82
CA ALA A 167 9.25 3.21 0.36
C ALA A 167 8.10 3.93 -0.32
N SER A 168 8.33 4.41 -1.55
CA SER A 168 7.25 4.92 -2.38
C SER A 168 6.38 3.79 -2.93
N TYR A 169 5.06 4.01 -3.03
CA TYR A 169 4.13 3.03 -3.62
C TYR A 169 4.56 2.60 -5.03
N GLY A 170 5.05 3.52 -5.86
CA GLY A 170 5.48 3.22 -7.23
C GLY A 170 6.63 2.23 -7.26
N THR A 171 7.66 2.49 -6.50
CA THR A 171 8.86 1.63 -6.46
C THR A 171 8.56 0.27 -5.83
N PHE A 172 7.77 0.25 -4.76
CA PHE A 172 7.41 -1.00 -4.11
C PHE A 172 6.52 -1.87 -4.99
N SER A 173 5.60 -1.28 -5.79
CA SER A 173 4.72 -2.04 -6.67
C SER A 173 5.43 -2.70 -7.86
N THR A 174 6.60 -2.22 -8.28
CA THR A 174 7.26 -2.67 -9.51
C THR A 174 8.55 -3.46 -9.32
N GLY A 175 9.20 -3.44 -8.15
CA GLY A 175 10.57 -3.93 -8.08
C GLY A 175 11.02 -4.65 -6.83
N ILE A 176 10.36 -4.52 -5.69
CA ILE A 176 10.88 -5.08 -4.43
C ILE A 176 10.06 -6.29 -3.99
N ASN A 177 10.73 -7.45 -3.87
CA ASN A 177 10.12 -8.69 -3.43
C ASN A 177 10.75 -9.17 -2.12
N ILE A 178 10.21 -8.73 -0.98
CA ILE A 178 10.68 -9.14 0.34
C ILE A 178 9.66 -10.09 0.96
N LYS A 179 10.06 -11.35 1.19
CA LYS A 179 9.19 -12.37 1.78
C LYS A 179 9.00 -12.18 3.29
N ARG A 180 10.02 -11.69 3.98
CA ARG A 180 10.02 -11.50 5.45
C ARG A 180 9.47 -10.14 5.89
N LEU A 181 8.49 -9.59 5.21
CA LEU A 181 7.75 -8.41 5.68
C LEU A 181 6.63 -8.86 6.63
N HIS A 182 6.67 -8.40 7.87
CA HIS A 182 5.69 -8.70 8.90
C HIS A 182 4.62 -7.62 9.01
N ASN A 183 5.02 -6.37 8.84
CA ASN A 183 4.14 -5.21 8.95
C ASN A 183 4.20 -4.34 7.71
N ILE A 184 3.05 -3.78 7.35
CA ILE A 184 2.94 -2.73 6.34
C ILE A 184 2.12 -1.58 6.90
N ILE A 185 2.58 -0.35 6.72
CA ILE A 185 1.89 0.87 7.12
C ILE A 185 1.54 1.67 5.86
N PHE A 186 0.25 1.90 5.64
CA PHE A 186 -0.21 2.83 4.63
C PHE A 186 -0.17 4.26 5.18
N ALA A 187 0.98 4.92 5.07
CA ALA A 187 1.20 6.26 5.60
C ALA A 187 0.57 7.37 4.73
N SER A 188 0.35 7.11 3.44
CA SER A 188 -0.34 8.03 2.53
C SER A 188 -1.67 7.46 2.05
N PRO A 189 -2.76 8.22 2.12
CA PRO A 189 -4.07 7.76 1.67
C PRO A 189 -4.08 7.42 0.18
N SER A 190 -4.66 6.28 -0.18
CA SER A 190 -4.85 5.88 -1.57
C SER A 190 -6.22 5.23 -1.75
N LYS A 191 -6.96 5.66 -2.79
CA LYS A 191 -8.23 5.01 -3.21
C LYS A 191 -8.02 3.90 -4.23
N SER A 192 -6.81 3.75 -4.76
CA SER A 192 -6.53 2.81 -5.86
C SER A 192 -6.61 1.35 -5.39
N ARG A 193 -7.66 0.64 -5.81
CA ARG A 193 -7.85 -0.80 -5.55
C ARG A 193 -6.61 -1.62 -5.95
N ILE A 194 -6.11 -1.40 -7.18
CA ILE A 194 -4.94 -2.14 -7.69
C ILE A 194 -3.73 -1.93 -6.78
N ARG A 195 -3.42 -0.67 -6.46
CA ARG A 195 -2.27 -0.32 -5.61
C ARG A 195 -2.36 -0.96 -4.23
N ASN A 196 -3.54 -0.87 -3.60
CA ASN A 196 -3.75 -1.43 -2.27
C ASN A 196 -3.61 -2.95 -2.28
N LEU A 197 -4.28 -3.65 -3.19
CA LEU A 197 -4.23 -5.12 -3.28
C LEU A 197 -2.83 -5.63 -3.68
N GLN A 198 -2.12 -4.94 -4.58
CA GLN A 198 -0.74 -5.30 -4.93
C GLN A 198 0.21 -5.14 -3.74
N SER A 199 0.06 -4.07 -2.96
CA SER A 199 0.86 -3.85 -1.75
C SER A 199 0.58 -4.92 -0.69
N ILE A 200 -0.69 -5.23 -0.44
CA ILE A 200 -1.11 -6.31 0.46
C ILE A 200 -0.57 -7.67 -0.02
N GLY A 201 -0.77 -8.00 -1.30
CA GLY A 201 -0.33 -9.27 -1.87
C GLY A 201 1.17 -9.54 -1.72
N ARG A 202 2.01 -8.50 -1.74
CA ARG A 202 3.45 -8.64 -1.51
C ARG A 202 3.78 -8.97 -0.06
N VAL A 203 3.06 -8.38 0.88
CA VAL A 203 3.23 -8.65 2.31
C VAL A 203 2.67 -10.01 2.69
N LEU A 204 1.72 -10.56 1.96
CA LEU A 204 1.16 -11.89 2.19
C LEU A 204 2.09 -13.04 1.78
N ARG A 205 3.17 -12.79 1.05
CA ARG A 205 4.10 -13.83 0.64
C ARG A 205 4.70 -14.53 1.85
N LYS A 206 4.72 -15.86 1.80
CA LYS A 206 5.31 -16.68 2.87
C LYS A 206 6.82 -16.50 2.93
N GLY A 207 7.34 -16.28 4.13
CA GLY A 207 8.74 -16.45 4.52
C GLY A 207 8.89 -17.72 5.37
N LYS A 208 10.13 -18.18 5.61
CA LYS A 208 10.40 -19.39 6.39
C LYS A 208 9.76 -19.38 7.78
N ASP A 209 9.75 -18.20 8.45
CA ASP A 209 9.28 -18.03 9.83
C ASP A 209 8.06 -17.14 9.95
N LYS A 210 7.37 -16.85 8.81
CA LYS A 210 6.27 -15.89 8.76
C LYS A 210 4.95 -16.60 8.55
N VAL A 211 4.13 -16.61 9.59
CA VAL A 211 2.76 -17.16 9.57
C VAL A 211 1.73 -16.06 9.30
N LYS A 212 1.99 -14.85 9.79
CA LYS A 212 1.05 -13.73 9.80
C LYS A 212 1.69 -12.43 9.32
N ALA A 213 0.90 -11.59 8.68
CA ALA A 213 1.23 -10.22 8.33
C ALA A 213 0.17 -9.26 8.89
N THR A 214 0.57 -8.05 9.26
CA THR A 214 -0.35 -7.01 9.73
C THR A 214 -0.25 -5.79 8.84
N LEU A 215 -1.41 -5.32 8.35
CA LEU A 215 -1.55 -4.03 7.69
C LEU A 215 -2.07 -2.99 8.69
N TYR A 216 -1.36 -1.89 8.83
CA TYR A 216 -1.80 -0.69 9.53
C TYR A 216 -2.27 0.33 8.49
N ASP A 217 -3.57 0.43 8.32
CA ASP A 217 -4.20 1.35 7.37
C ASP A 217 -4.54 2.67 8.07
N ILE A 218 -3.74 3.70 7.85
CA ILE A 218 -3.94 5.01 8.45
C ILE A 218 -4.99 5.78 7.66
N ALA A 219 -6.04 6.21 8.37
CA ALA A 219 -7.08 7.07 7.87
C ALA A 219 -7.12 8.36 8.68
N ASP A 220 -7.48 9.46 8.04
CA ASP A 220 -7.50 10.78 8.66
C ASP A 220 -8.92 11.33 8.65
N ASP A 221 -9.49 11.58 9.84
CA ASP A 221 -10.83 12.15 10.01
C ASP A 221 -10.72 13.64 10.42
N CYS A 222 -10.91 14.50 9.44
CA CYS A 222 -11.00 15.95 9.57
C CYS A 222 -12.44 16.44 9.39
N THR A 223 -13.45 15.60 9.61
CA THR A 223 -14.88 15.91 9.38
C THR A 223 -15.25 17.28 9.94
N HIS A 224 -15.82 18.15 9.09
CA HIS A 224 -16.25 19.49 9.42
C HIS A 224 -17.73 19.67 9.02
N ASN A 225 -18.56 20.16 9.96
CA ASN A 225 -20.00 20.38 9.72
C ASN A 225 -20.70 19.17 9.09
N SER A 226 -20.47 17.97 9.64
CA SER A 226 -20.98 16.68 9.13
C SER A 226 -20.50 16.28 7.72
N LYS A 227 -19.65 17.07 7.08
CA LYS A 227 -19.05 16.74 5.78
C LYS A 227 -17.69 16.05 5.98
N ARG A 228 -17.58 14.82 5.48
CA ARG A 228 -16.33 14.06 5.49
C ARG A 228 -15.30 14.67 4.55
N ASN A 229 -14.05 14.60 4.93
CA ASN A 229 -12.94 14.99 4.10
C ASN A 229 -12.64 13.93 3.00
N TYR A 230 -11.83 14.29 2.01
CA TYR A 230 -11.56 13.45 0.83
C TYR A 230 -10.89 12.14 1.19
N THR A 231 -9.86 12.17 2.04
CA THR A 231 -9.10 10.96 2.40
C THR A 231 -9.90 10.01 3.28
N LEU A 232 -10.84 10.50 4.09
CA LEU A 232 -11.78 9.67 4.83
C LEU A 232 -12.74 8.95 3.87
N ASN A 233 -13.19 9.59 2.80
CA ASN A 233 -13.95 8.91 1.76
C ASN A 233 -13.13 7.85 1.05
N HIS A 234 -11.83 8.09 0.79
CA HIS A 234 -10.93 7.07 0.25
C HIS A 234 -10.76 5.86 1.20
N PHE A 235 -10.78 6.10 2.51
CA PHE A 235 -10.77 5.02 3.50
C PHE A 235 -12.02 4.14 3.40
N ILE A 236 -13.21 4.74 3.25
CA ILE A 236 -14.45 4.00 3.06
C ILE A 236 -14.38 3.09 1.81
N GLU A 237 -13.77 3.58 0.72
CA GLU A 237 -13.55 2.74 -0.47
C GLU A 237 -12.58 1.57 -0.18
N ARG A 238 -11.55 1.76 0.67
CA ARG A 238 -10.69 0.65 1.09
C ARG A 238 -11.42 -0.38 1.93
N ILE A 239 -12.31 0.05 2.84
CA ILE A 239 -13.15 -0.88 3.61
C ILE A 239 -14.03 -1.75 2.70
N LYS A 240 -14.58 -1.19 1.61
CA LYS A 240 -15.31 -1.99 0.62
C LYS A 240 -14.42 -3.09 0.01
N ILE A 241 -13.16 -2.75 -0.33
CA ILE A 241 -12.20 -3.70 -0.86
C ILE A 241 -11.92 -4.82 0.16
N TYR A 242 -11.74 -4.48 1.43
CA TYR A 242 -11.47 -5.47 2.49
C TYR A 242 -12.65 -6.43 2.67
N ASN A 243 -13.89 -5.92 2.61
CA ASN A 243 -15.09 -6.76 2.64
C ASN A 243 -15.19 -7.67 1.41
N GLU A 244 -14.94 -7.15 0.20
CA GLU A 244 -15.00 -7.93 -1.04
C GLU A 244 -13.95 -9.06 -1.11
N GLU A 245 -12.78 -8.85 -0.53
CA GLU A 245 -11.69 -9.83 -0.44
C GLU A 245 -11.79 -10.71 0.81
N ASN A 246 -12.83 -10.53 1.67
CA ASN A 246 -13.04 -11.22 2.95
C ASN A 246 -11.85 -11.10 3.91
N PHE A 247 -11.19 -9.92 3.95
CA PHE A 247 -10.13 -9.67 4.90
C PHE A 247 -10.70 -9.32 6.28
N ASN A 248 -10.09 -9.86 7.33
CA ASN A 248 -10.40 -9.45 8.70
C ASN A 248 -9.80 -8.07 8.98
N TYR A 249 -10.61 -7.16 9.51
CA TYR A 249 -10.14 -5.84 9.91
C TYR A 249 -10.80 -5.36 11.19
N GLU A 250 -10.09 -4.50 11.91
CA GLU A 250 -10.58 -3.78 13.09
C GLU A 250 -10.41 -2.28 12.86
N ILE A 251 -11.38 -1.47 13.30
CA ILE A 251 -11.30 -0.01 13.20
C ILE A 251 -11.06 0.56 14.59
N ILE A 252 -9.94 1.25 14.74
CA ILE A 252 -9.51 1.88 15.99
C ILE A 252 -9.44 3.40 15.78
N THR A 253 -10.18 4.15 16.60
CA THR A 253 -10.17 5.62 16.54
C THR A 253 -9.17 6.17 17.54
N ILE A 254 -8.30 7.06 17.08
CA ILE A 254 -7.22 7.66 17.87
C ILE A 254 -7.35 9.19 17.84
N GLN A 255 -7.46 9.82 19.00
CA GLN A 255 -7.50 11.27 19.13
C GLN A 255 -6.09 11.86 19.01
N LEU A 256 -5.81 12.66 18.00
CA LEU A 256 -4.61 13.48 17.98
C LEU A 256 -4.78 14.62 18.98
N LYS A 257 -4.00 14.61 20.06
CA LYS A 257 -4.11 15.57 21.17
C LYS A 257 -4.08 17.02 20.66
N LYS A 258 -4.91 17.89 21.27
CA LYS A 258 -4.89 19.35 21.01
C LYS A 258 -3.48 19.92 21.13
N GLU A 259 -3.14 20.87 20.29
CA GLU A 259 -2.00 21.75 20.58
C GLU A 259 -2.29 22.50 21.89
N LYS A 260 -1.41 22.36 22.85
CA LYS A 260 -1.39 23.33 23.93
C LYS A 260 -0.92 24.63 23.26
N LYS A 261 -1.82 25.65 23.26
CA LYS A 261 -1.46 27.01 22.89
C LYS A 261 -0.39 27.51 23.85
#